data_27915b7c1918efa203403373bc64e69d
#
_entry.id   27915b7c1918efa203403373bc64e69d
#
_cell.length_a   1.000
_cell.length_b   1.000
_cell.length_c   1.000
_cell.angle_alpha   90.00
_cell.angle_beta   90.00
_cell.angle_gamma   90.00
#
_symmetry.space_group_name_H-M   'P 1'
#
loop_
_entity.id
_entity.type
_entity.pdbx_description
1 polymer ?
#
loop_
_entity_poly.entity_id
_entity_poly.type
_entity_poly.pdbx_seq_one_letter_code
_entity_poly.pdbx_strand_id
1 'polypeptide(L)'
;MTPIGDVGIEPRIEHAATSESWLRHTLEEILSQVRVLLDVDGCAFQMIDVQRSHIVQAASWFETAELRAAMEPVLNRPYDPVRGGVTEAAVERGDSVLINDMARWKGAGALRARLRKQLDPEAARMAWQWYRTSTFISCPVRTAGGRTLGVLTLSASPPRAPLSEEHLRVTEVFASLAALALERSELLAREADRAHTEELLHGAAQKMTASLDLEAVYLAIVDQATVISGAPAALLLRLDAVTQTLRPVAAAGAGEDWRARRLRIDASVVGAVASSGESHASRPAAGEPPDPFVAGDGVGSCIHVPIGLGPRRFGVLSVGHPDAAALGRHERTLLESLARPAAGAIANALEFQHERRIAGALTRGFIPDAPPELDGFALGLVYEPVGHEVSGGDIFGVWRLPGGALAVLVGDVSGKGLEVAAVSAMVRFFIEARTWDSASPATVLDQTNSILRSRLPGGVALVTAFLAIVDGDTLRYANAGHVPPIVVGPGAAPVELPTTGLPLGVHDERRFQQRELRFGPGELLFASTDGLNEARRDGELLGQQRVAALVAEHAATLTPQELVELAYAHAVAWTPQLTDDVAIIALRPR
;
A
#
# COMPACT_ATOMS: atom_id res chain seq x y z
N MET A 1 -1.19 1.05 27.23
CA MET A 1 -2.07 -0.10 26.94
C MET A 1 -3.44 0.45 26.61
N THR A 2 -3.70 0.63 25.34
CA THR A 2 -5.01 1.04 24.80
C THR A 2 -5.54 -0.20 24.05
N PRO A 3 -6.79 -0.61 24.23
CA PRO A 3 -7.31 -1.82 23.61
C PRO A 3 -7.45 -1.60 22.10
N ILE A 4 -6.94 -2.54 21.35
CA ILE A 4 -7.09 -2.66 19.89
C ILE A 4 -8.57 -2.93 19.63
N GLY A 5 -9.22 -2.01 18.95
CA GLY A 5 -10.61 -2.10 18.56
C GLY A 5 -10.86 -3.29 17.63
N ASP A 6 -11.95 -3.92 17.91
CA ASP A 6 -12.61 -4.99 17.15
C ASP A 6 -12.86 -4.49 15.70
N VAL A 7 -12.09 -4.96 14.73
CA VAL A 7 -12.24 -4.57 13.33
C VAL A 7 -12.40 -5.83 12.48
N GLY A 8 -13.64 -6.10 12.05
CA GLY A 8 -13.79 -6.67 10.73
C GLY A 8 -14.37 -8.08 10.59
N ILE A 9 -15.19 -8.58 11.52
CA ILE A 9 -15.99 -9.81 11.27
C ILE A 9 -17.48 -9.48 10.98
N GLU A 10 -17.95 -8.31 11.34
CA GLU A 10 -19.37 -7.93 11.19
C GLU A 10 -19.90 -7.78 9.74
N PRO A 11 -19.16 -7.28 8.72
CA PRO A 11 -19.78 -7.08 7.41
C PRO A 11 -20.17 -8.38 6.66
N ARG A 12 -19.45 -9.47 6.90
CA ARG A 12 -19.76 -10.77 6.26
C ARG A 12 -21.04 -11.40 6.81
N ILE A 13 -21.30 -11.21 8.08
CA ILE A 13 -22.50 -11.72 8.76
C ILE A 13 -23.73 -10.88 8.37
N GLU A 14 -23.59 -9.57 8.24
CA GLU A 14 -24.72 -8.69 7.86
C GLU A 14 -25.18 -8.89 6.42
N HIS A 15 -24.28 -9.03 5.44
CA HIS A 15 -24.68 -9.23 4.03
C HIS A 15 -25.24 -10.63 3.78
N ALA A 16 -24.70 -11.68 4.39
CA ALA A 16 -25.27 -13.02 4.34
C ALA A 16 -26.63 -13.07 5.05
N ALA A 17 -26.75 -12.45 6.20
CA ALA A 17 -28.00 -12.37 6.96
C ALA A 17 -29.07 -11.56 6.22
N THR A 18 -28.70 -10.49 5.50
CA THR A 18 -29.66 -9.68 4.70
C THR A 18 -30.16 -10.43 3.47
N SER A 19 -29.27 -11.14 2.78
CA SER A 19 -29.64 -11.97 1.62
C SER A 19 -30.49 -13.17 2.02
N GLU A 20 -30.18 -13.82 3.13
CA GLU A 20 -30.92 -14.95 3.68
C GLU A 20 -32.29 -14.51 4.22
N SER A 21 -32.37 -13.36 4.86
CA SER A 21 -33.60 -12.75 5.34
C SER A 21 -34.52 -12.35 4.18
N TRP A 22 -33.98 -11.74 3.11
CA TRP A 22 -34.75 -11.38 1.92
C TRP A 22 -35.29 -12.61 1.20
N LEU A 23 -34.45 -13.65 1.02
CA LEU A 23 -34.85 -14.91 0.40
C LEU A 23 -35.98 -15.57 1.18
N ARG A 24 -35.85 -15.68 2.49
CA ARG A 24 -36.87 -16.25 3.38
C ARG A 24 -38.18 -15.47 3.25
N HIS A 25 -38.13 -14.15 3.32
CA HIS A 25 -39.32 -13.29 3.15
C HIS A 25 -40.00 -13.49 1.79
N THR A 26 -39.23 -13.56 0.71
CA THR A 26 -39.78 -13.79 -0.64
C THR A 26 -40.44 -15.16 -0.75
N LEU A 27 -39.83 -16.21 -0.17
CA LEU A 27 -40.45 -17.55 -0.18
C LEU A 27 -41.70 -17.60 0.68
N GLU A 28 -41.72 -16.94 1.84
CA GLU A 28 -42.92 -16.83 2.70
C GLU A 28 -44.06 -16.09 1.99
N GLU A 29 -43.73 -15.04 1.22
CA GLU A 29 -44.72 -14.33 0.41
C GLU A 29 -45.33 -15.22 -0.70
N ILE A 30 -44.47 -15.98 -1.41
CA ILE A 30 -44.91 -16.97 -2.39
C ILE A 30 -45.85 -17.99 -1.74
N LEU A 31 -45.46 -18.55 -0.58
CA LEU A 31 -46.28 -19.51 0.15
C LEU A 31 -47.61 -18.88 0.59
N SER A 32 -47.61 -17.60 0.99
CA SER A 32 -48.81 -16.86 1.36
C SER A 32 -49.80 -16.73 0.19
N GLN A 33 -49.31 -16.46 -1.02
CA GLN A 33 -50.12 -16.38 -2.23
C GLN A 33 -50.63 -17.75 -2.64
N VAL A 34 -49.77 -18.78 -2.61
CA VAL A 34 -50.14 -20.16 -2.91
C VAL A 34 -51.31 -20.64 -2.04
N ARG A 35 -51.23 -20.42 -0.71
CA ARG A 35 -52.29 -20.88 0.22
C ARG A 35 -53.64 -20.24 -0.04
N VAL A 36 -53.63 -18.92 -0.37
CA VAL A 36 -54.89 -18.18 -0.63
C VAL A 36 -55.52 -18.60 -1.95
N LEU A 37 -54.69 -18.76 -2.99
CA LEU A 37 -55.16 -19.08 -4.33
C LEU A 37 -55.66 -20.51 -4.48
N LEU A 38 -54.98 -21.46 -3.80
CA LEU A 38 -55.21 -22.90 -3.96
C LEU A 38 -55.97 -23.55 -2.78
N ASP A 39 -56.40 -22.76 -1.77
CA ASP A 39 -57.13 -23.25 -0.58
C ASP A 39 -56.49 -24.50 0.05
N VAL A 40 -55.21 -24.43 0.37
CA VAL A 40 -54.42 -25.54 0.96
C VAL A 40 -54.35 -25.40 2.48
N ASP A 41 -54.16 -26.52 3.20
CA ASP A 41 -53.96 -26.57 4.66
C ASP A 41 -52.48 -26.62 5.07
N GLY A 42 -51.58 -26.89 4.12
CA GLY A 42 -50.16 -26.86 4.32
C GLY A 42 -49.40 -26.60 3.04
N CYS A 43 -48.32 -25.81 3.17
CA CYS A 43 -47.35 -25.62 2.11
C CYS A 43 -45.95 -25.47 2.69
N ALA A 44 -44.97 -26.03 2.01
CA ALA A 44 -43.58 -25.96 2.43
C ALA A 44 -42.64 -25.85 1.24
N PHE A 45 -41.65 -24.97 1.39
CA PHE A 45 -40.52 -24.88 0.49
C PHE A 45 -39.31 -25.51 1.15
N GLN A 46 -38.77 -26.53 0.51
CA GLN A 46 -37.62 -27.29 1.00
C GLN A 46 -36.45 -27.17 0.01
N MET A 47 -35.27 -26.75 0.50
CA MET A 47 -34.04 -26.69 -0.29
C MET A 47 -33.26 -28.00 -0.16
N ILE A 48 -32.53 -28.36 -1.19
CA ILE A 48 -31.66 -29.53 -1.20
C ILE A 48 -30.21 -29.04 -1.09
N ASP A 49 -29.59 -29.30 0.06
CA ASP A 49 -28.16 -29.12 0.23
C ASP A 49 -27.42 -30.36 -0.32
N VAL A 50 -26.96 -30.26 -1.55
CA VAL A 50 -26.26 -31.36 -2.25
C VAL A 50 -24.94 -31.71 -1.55
N GLN A 51 -24.24 -30.74 -0.93
CA GLN A 51 -22.97 -31.00 -0.27
C GLN A 51 -23.14 -31.77 1.03
N ARG A 52 -24.22 -31.51 1.77
CA ARG A 52 -24.52 -32.17 3.04
C ARG A 52 -25.48 -33.37 2.89
N SER A 53 -25.98 -33.61 1.69
CA SER A 53 -27.03 -34.61 1.43
C SER A 53 -28.23 -34.48 2.38
N HIS A 54 -28.68 -33.23 2.60
CA HIS A 54 -29.79 -32.92 3.49
C HIS A 54 -30.86 -32.13 2.76
N ILE A 55 -32.11 -32.31 3.20
CA ILE A 55 -33.22 -31.46 2.88
C ILE A 55 -33.39 -30.48 4.04
N VAL A 56 -33.38 -29.18 3.74
CA VAL A 56 -33.53 -28.11 4.72
C VAL A 56 -34.79 -27.34 4.40
N GLN A 57 -35.63 -27.13 5.39
CA GLN A 57 -36.80 -26.26 5.27
C GLN A 57 -36.35 -24.81 5.12
N ALA A 58 -36.72 -24.17 4.03
CA ALA A 58 -36.47 -22.77 3.80
C ALA A 58 -37.66 -21.90 4.27
N ALA A 59 -38.90 -22.33 4.00
CA ALA A 59 -40.13 -21.69 4.46
C ALA A 59 -41.26 -22.71 4.58
N SER A 60 -42.19 -22.53 5.51
CA SER A 60 -43.40 -23.38 5.59
C SER A 60 -44.56 -22.63 6.24
N TRP A 61 -45.76 -23.07 5.89
CA TRP A 61 -46.96 -22.66 6.52
C TRP A 61 -47.92 -23.86 6.67
N PHE A 62 -48.53 -23.98 7.84
CA PHE A 62 -49.56 -24.97 8.15
C PHE A 62 -50.68 -24.28 8.89
N GLU A 63 -51.93 -24.73 8.63
CA GLU A 63 -53.14 -24.10 9.15
C GLU A 63 -53.24 -24.15 10.68
N THR A 64 -52.80 -25.25 11.28
CA THR A 64 -52.82 -25.38 12.75
C THR A 64 -51.41 -25.44 13.35
N ALA A 65 -51.30 -24.95 14.60
CA ALA A 65 -50.03 -24.96 15.32
C ALA A 65 -49.57 -26.40 15.64
N GLU A 66 -50.49 -27.30 15.93
CA GLU A 66 -50.24 -28.71 16.19
C GLU A 66 -49.66 -29.41 14.97
N LEU A 67 -50.22 -29.18 13.77
CA LEU A 67 -49.73 -29.73 12.52
C LEU A 67 -48.34 -29.18 12.20
N ARG A 68 -48.09 -27.89 12.43
CA ARG A 68 -46.78 -27.26 12.25
C ARG A 68 -45.75 -27.93 13.14
N ALA A 69 -46.00 -28.05 14.44
CA ALA A 69 -45.09 -28.67 15.39
C ALA A 69 -44.79 -30.13 15.08
N ALA A 70 -45.79 -30.88 14.58
CA ALA A 70 -45.59 -32.26 14.17
C ALA A 70 -44.78 -32.41 12.86
N MET A 71 -44.85 -31.39 11.97
CA MET A 71 -44.19 -31.47 10.67
C MET A 71 -42.77 -30.91 10.68
N GLU A 72 -42.43 -29.97 11.55
CA GLU A 72 -41.14 -29.32 11.61
C GLU A 72 -39.96 -30.32 11.67
N PRO A 73 -39.95 -31.37 12.54
CA PRO A 73 -38.90 -32.38 12.55
C PRO A 73 -38.84 -33.25 11.27
N VAL A 74 -39.94 -33.31 10.51
CA VAL A 74 -40.04 -34.11 9.27
C VAL A 74 -39.52 -33.33 8.07
N LEU A 75 -39.58 -32.02 8.10
CA LEU A 75 -39.17 -31.13 7.00
C LEU A 75 -37.65 -30.95 6.94
N ASN A 76 -36.97 -31.00 8.09
CA ASN A 76 -35.52 -30.92 8.19
C ASN A 76 -34.94 -32.32 8.40
N ARG A 77 -34.34 -32.91 7.36
CA ARG A 77 -33.87 -34.31 7.41
C ARG A 77 -32.77 -34.61 6.40
N PRO A 78 -32.02 -35.73 6.64
CA PRO A 78 -31.13 -36.28 5.60
C PRO A 78 -31.90 -36.61 4.32
N TYR A 79 -31.30 -36.32 3.18
CA TYR A 79 -31.82 -36.73 1.87
C TYR A 79 -31.63 -38.22 1.67
N ASP A 80 -32.73 -38.95 1.45
CA ASP A 80 -32.73 -40.37 1.18
C ASP A 80 -33.54 -40.68 -0.11
N PRO A 81 -32.85 -40.79 -1.26
CA PRO A 81 -33.53 -40.98 -2.54
C PRO A 81 -34.24 -42.35 -2.63
N VAL A 82 -33.78 -43.34 -1.89
CA VAL A 82 -34.32 -44.72 -1.97
C VAL A 82 -35.55 -44.88 -1.07
N ARG A 83 -35.58 -44.25 0.08
CA ARG A 83 -36.63 -44.33 1.10
C ARG A 83 -37.34 -43.00 1.34
N GLY A 84 -37.32 -42.17 0.31
CA GLY A 84 -37.80 -40.80 0.38
C GLY A 84 -39.30 -40.70 0.58
N GLY A 85 -39.73 -39.45 0.87
CA GLY A 85 -41.13 -39.06 0.93
C GLY A 85 -41.61 -38.44 -0.37
N VAL A 86 -42.64 -37.59 -0.24
CA VAL A 86 -43.22 -36.88 -1.38
C VAL A 86 -42.22 -35.95 -2.06
N THR A 87 -41.37 -35.30 -1.27
CA THR A 87 -40.32 -34.38 -1.74
C THR A 87 -39.27 -35.11 -2.59
N GLU A 88 -38.76 -36.23 -2.09
CA GLU A 88 -37.77 -37.02 -2.81
C GLU A 88 -38.33 -37.62 -4.11
N ALA A 89 -39.61 -37.98 -4.14
CA ALA A 89 -40.27 -38.49 -5.35
C ALA A 89 -40.26 -37.45 -6.49
N ALA A 90 -40.47 -36.18 -6.19
CA ALA A 90 -40.39 -35.10 -7.16
C ALA A 90 -38.96 -34.83 -7.64
N VAL A 91 -37.98 -34.91 -6.73
CA VAL A 91 -36.54 -34.71 -7.05
C VAL A 91 -36.05 -35.85 -7.96
N GLU A 92 -36.31 -37.13 -7.60
CA GLU A 92 -35.85 -38.31 -8.32
C GLU A 92 -36.46 -38.42 -9.74
N ARG A 93 -37.72 -38.05 -9.90
CA ARG A 93 -38.39 -38.08 -11.21
C ARG A 93 -38.02 -36.86 -12.06
N GLY A 94 -37.63 -35.73 -11.40
CA GLY A 94 -37.44 -34.46 -12.05
C GLY A 94 -38.75 -33.81 -12.54
N ASP A 95 -39.89 -34.38 -12.21
CA ASP A 95 -41.22 -33.93 -12.61
C ASP A 95 -42.11 -33.68 -11.39
N SER A 96 -43.17 -32.90 -11.59
CA SER A 96 -44.15 -32.63 -10.55
C SER A 96 -44.97 -33.92 -10.24
N VAL A 97 -45.29 -34.10 -8.98
CA VAL A 97 -46.01 -35.31 -8.50
C VAL A 97 -47.30 -34.88 -7.81
N LEU A 98 -48.42 -35.46 -8.27
CA LEU A 98 -49.72 -35.37 -7.61
C LEU A 98 -50.04 -36.70 -6.94
N ILE A 99 -50.31 -36.70 -5.62
CA ILE A 99 -50.65 -37.88 -4.83
C ILE A 99 -52.06 -37.69 -4.25
N ASN A 100 -53.03 -38.39 -4.84
CA ASN A 100 -54.41 -38.35 -4.40
C ASN A 100 -54.79 -39.42 -3.38
N ASP A 101 -53.98 -40.47 -3.25
CA ASP A 101 -54.18 -41.54 -2.29
C ASP A 101 -52.82 -41.95 -1.70
N MET A 102 -52.49 -41.36 -0.57
CA MET A 102 -51.24 -41.63 0.15
C MET A 102 -51.16 -43.09 0.65
N ALA A 103 -52.30 -43.73 0.97
CA ALA A 103 -52.27 -45.12 1.46
C ALA A 103 -51.84 -46.12 0.38
N ARG A 104 -52.09 -45.81 -0.89
CA ARG A 104 -51.69 -46.60 -2.05
C ARG A 104 -50.38 -46.17 -2.68
N TRP A 105 -49.86 -45.03 -2.23
CA TRP A 105 -48.62 -44.53 -2.76
C TRP A 105 -47.43 -45.45 -2.42
N LYS A 106 -46.56 -45.68 -3.40
CA LYS A 106 -45.42 -46.62 -3.27
C LYS A 106 -44.48 -46.28 -2.09
N GLY A 107 -44.32 -45.00 -1.71
CA GLY A 107 -43.48 -44.52 -0.60
C GLY A 107 -44.19 -44.55 0.78
N ALA A 108 -45.47 -44.89 0.87
CA ALA A 108 -46.26 -44.80 2.11
C ALA A 108 -45.67 -45.55 3.30
N GLY A 109 -45.18 -46.77 3.05
CA GLY A 109 -44.55 -47.60 4.09
C GLY A 109 -43.26 -46.97 4.69
N ALA A 110 -42.44 -46.43 3.82
CA ALA A 110 -41.20 -45.77 4.21
C ALA A 110 -41.47 -44.46 5.00
N LEU A 111 -42.43 -43.67 4.53
CA LEU A 111 -42.87 -42.45 5.22
C LEU A 111 -43.40 -42.77 6.62
N ARG A 112 -44.27 -43.78 6.75
CA ARG A 112 -44.83 -44.22 8.05
C ARG A 112 -43.76 -44.71 9.01
N ALA A 113 -42.76 -45.46 8.52
CA ALA A 113 -41.62 -45.91 9.33
C ALA A 113 -40.76 -44.74 9.82
N ARG A 114 -40.58 -43.73 8.96
CA ARG A 114 -39.84 -42.50 9.28
C ARG A 114 -40.54 -41.68 10.37
N LEU A 115 -41.84 -41.43 10.23
CA LEU A 115 -42.63 -40.70 11.23
C LEU A 115 -42.53 -41.39 12.60
N ARG A 116 -42.58 -42.71 12.67
CA ARG A 116 -42.42 -43.44 13.94
C ARG A 116 -41.03 -43.35 14.52
N LYS A 117 -40.00 -43.11 13.72
CA LYS A 117 -38.62 -42.95 14.17
C LYS A 117 -38.31 -41.55 14.66
N GLN A 118 -38.95 -40.53 14.05
CA GLN A 118 -38.62 -39.12 14.28
C GLN A 118 -39.53 -38.42 15.28
N LEU A 119 -40.77 -38.91 15.45
CA LEU A 119 -41.80 -38.32 16.31
C LEU A 119 -42.12 -39.29 17.46
N ASP A 120 -42.64 -38.73 18.53
CA ASP A 120 -43.27 -39.51 19.59
C ASP A 120 -44.48 -40.30 19.06
N PRO A 121 -44.95 -41.34 19.75
CA PRO A 121 -46.01 -42.20 19.24
C PRO A 121 -47.35 -41.50 18.93
N GLU A 122 -47.69 -40.45 19.65
CA GLU A 122 -48.91 -39.70 19.44
C GLU A 122 -48.80 -38.75 18.24
N ALA A 123 -47.76 -37.97 18.17
CA ALA A 123 -47.43 -37.11 17.03
C ALA A 123 -47.27 -37.95 15.72
N ALA A 124 -46.64 -39.10 15.78
CA ALA A 124 -46.51 -40.02 14.64
C ALA A 124 -47.84 -40.55 14.14
N ARG A 125 -48.78 -40.85 15.04
CA ARG A 125 -50.14 -41.27 14.67
C ARG A 125 -50.92 -40.14 14.03
N MET A 126 -50.87 -38.94 14.62
CA MET A 126 -51.54 -37.75 14.10
C MET A 126 -51.00 -37.37 12.72
N ALA A 127 -49.70 -37.28 12.55
CA ALA A 127 -49.06 -36.98 11.28
C ALA A 127 -49.39 -38.04 10.20
N TRP A 128 -49.39 -39.32 10.56
CA TRP A 128 -49.75 -40.40 9.61
C TRP A 128 -51.24 -40.34 9.22
N GLN A 129 -52.16 -40.00 10.15
CA GLN A 129 -53.56 -39.86 9.87
C GLN A 129 -53.80 -38.71 8.89
N TRP A 130 -53.15 -37.56 9.13
CA TRP A 130 -53.16 -36.42 8.22
C TRP A 130 -52.64 -36.80 6.84
N TYR A 131 -51.45 -37.40 6.74
CA TYR A 131 -50.88 -37.84 5.45
C TYR A 131 -51.84 -38.78 4.69
N ARG A 132 -52.49 -39.65 5.38
CA ARG A 132 -53.39 -40.68 4.76
C ARG A 132 -54.69 -40.05 4.22
N THR A 133 -55.15 -38.97 4.79
CA THR A 133 -56.41 -38.33 4.39
C THR A 133 -56.20 -37.14 3.45
N SER A 134 -54.98 -36.67 3.34
CA SER A 134 -54.64 -35.48 2.53
C SER A 134 -54.21 -35.89 1.12
N THR A 135 -54.36 -34.99 0.19
CA THR A 135 -53.77 -34.99 -1.14
C THR A 135 -52.51 -34.14 -1.15
N PHE A 136 -51.55 -34.45 -1.97
CA PHE A 136 -50.25 -33.74 -2.03
C PHE A 136 -49.88 -33.41 -3.46
N ILE A 137 -49.33 -32.22 -3.66
CA ILE A 137 -48.58 -31.84 -4.84
C ILE A 137 -47.15 -31.52 -4.40
N SER A 138 -46.18 -32.04 -5.16
CA SER A 138 -44.77 -31.76 -4.94
C SER A 138 -44.13 -31.42 -6.27
N CYS A 139 -43.75 -30.14 -6.41
CA CYS A 139 -43.16 -29.61 -7.63
C CYS A 139 -41.66 -29.30 -7.43
N PRO A 140 -40.77 -29.85 -8.25
CA PRO A 140 -39.37 -29.51 -8.18
C PRO A 140 -39.15 -28.07 -8.63
N VAL A 141 -38.42 -27.31 -7.85
CA VAL A 141 -38.00 -25.94 -8.16
C VAL A 141 -36.69 -26.01 -8.91
N ARG A 142 -36.72 -25.73 -10.21
CA ARG A 142 -35.61 -25.96 -11.13
C ARG A 142 -35.16 -24.68 -11.80
N THR A 143 -33.85 -24.50 -11.92
CA THR A 143 -33.26 -23.43 -12.72
C THR A 143 -33.57 -23.63 -14.21
N ALA A 144 -33.46 -22.59 -15.01
CA ALA A 144 -33.54 -22.66 -16.46
C ALA A 144 -32.59 -23.68 -17.07
N GLY A 145 -31.42 -23.92 -16.43
CA GLY A 145 -30.45 -24.96 -16.81
C GLY A 145 -30.78 -26.37 -16.32
N GLY A 146 -31.96 -26.58 -15.69
CA GLY A 146 -32.42 -27.91 -15.25
C GLY A 146 -31.94 -28.38 -13.90
N ARG A 147 -31.10 -27.59 -13.17
CA ARG A 147 -30.64 -27.93 -11.80
C ARG A 147 -31.81 -27.77 -10.81
N THR A 148 -32.08 -28.80 -10.02
CA THR A 148 -33.10 -28.74 -8.96
C THR A 148 -32.50 -28.04 -7.74
N LEU A 149 -33.12 -26.95 -7.32
CA LEU A 149 -32.72 -26.13 -6.15
C LEU A 149 -33.46 -26.55 -4.88
N GLY A 150 -34.70 -27.04 -5.06
CA GLY A 150 -35.55 -27.43 -3.97
C GLY A 150 -36.87 -27.99 -4.47
N VAL A 151 -37.83 -28.08 -3.57
CA VAL A 151 -39.17 -28.59 -3.87
C VAL A 151 -40.22 -27.75 -3.15
N LEU A 152 -41.26 -27.37 -3.86
CA LEU A 152 -42.49 -26.78 -3.30
C LEU A 152 -43.51 -27.90 -3.10
N THR A 153 -43.91 -28.14 -1.86
CA THR A 153 -44.92 -29.16 -1.52
C THR A 153 -46.17 -28.51 -0.95
N LEU A 154 -47.31 -28.93 -1.44
CA LEU A 154 -48.65 -28.50 -0.98
C LEU A 154 -49.42 -29.68 -0.45
N SER A 155 -50.33 -29.40 0.49
CA SER A 155 -51.29 -30.40 1.01
C SER A 155 -52.67 -29.83 1.11
N ALA A 156 -53.66 -30.68 0.90
CA ALA A 156 -55.07 -30.37 1.22
C ALA A 156 -55.73 -31.59 1.85
N SER A 157 -56.36 -31.38 3.02
CA SER A 157 -57.09 -32.42 3.75
C SER A 157 -58.59 -32.06 3.88
N PRO A 158 -59.47 -33.05 4.06
CA PRO A 158 -60.87 -32.77 4.32
C PRO A 158 -61.10 -31.78 5.44
N PRO A 159 -62.08 -30.86 5.33
CA PRO A 159 -63.17 -30.83 4.34
C PRO A 159 -62.85 -30.16 2.99
N ARG A 160 -61.57 -29.77 2.73
CA ARG A 160 -61.16 -29.21 1.44
C ARG A 160 -61.30 -30.22 0.31
N ALA A 161 -61.52 -29.70 -0.90
CA ALA A 161 -61.50 -30.52 -2.09
C ALA A 161 -60.08 -31.11 -2.34
N PRO A 162 -59.99 -32.33 -2.85
CA PRO A 162 -58.71 -32.91 -3.23
C PRO A 162 -58.00 -32.07 -4.27
N LEU A 163 -56.64 -32.01 -4.16
CA LEU A 163 -55.82 -31.32 -5.15
C LEU A 163 -55.97 -31.99 -6.53
N SER A 164 -55.99 -31.22 -7.59
CA SER A 164 -56.23 -31.63 -8.97
C SER A 164 -55.06 -31.27 -9.87
N GLU A 165 -55.13 -31.74 -11.14
CA GLU A 165 -54.15 -31.34 -12.19
C GLU A 165 -54.15 -29.81 -12.46
N GLU A 166 -55.24 -29.14 -12.20
CA GLU A 166 -55.28 -27.66 -12.29
C GLU A 166 -54.44 -27.02 -11.17
N HIS A 167 -54.56 -27.51 -9.94
CA HIS A 167 -53.73 -27.10 -8.81
C HIS A 167 -52.27 -27.42 -9.08
N LEU A 168 -51.95 -28.55 -9.73
CA LEU A 168 -50.59 -28.93 -10.12
C LEU A 168 -50.01 -27.87 -11.07
N ARG A 169 -50.71 -27.52 -12.16
CA ARG A 169 -50.23 -26.50 -13.13
C ARG A 169 -49.99 -25.14 -12.48
N VAL A 170 -50.86 -24.73 -11.58
CA VAL A 170 -50.67 -23.46 -10.85
C VAL A 170 -49.46 -23.55 -9.92
N THR A 171 -49.26 -24.70 -9.23
CA THR A 171 -48.10 -24.92 -8.37
C THR A 171 -46.77 -24.89 -9.15
N GLU A 172 -46.76 -25.40 -10.39
CA GLU A 172 -45.60 -25.32 -11.28
C GLU A 172 -45.20 -23.88 -11.63
N VAL A 173 -46.21 -22.99 -11.79
CA VAL A 173 -45.94 -21.56 -11.99
C VAL A 173 -45.24 -20.97 -10.74
N PHE A 174 -45.78 -21.27 -9.56
CA PHE A 174 -45.15 -20.80 -8.30
C PHE A 174 -43.77 -21.41 -8.05
N ALA A 175 -43.58 -22.67 -8.41
CA ALA A 175 -42.25 -23.32 -8.35
C ALA A 175 -41.24 -22.62 -9.30
N SER A 176 -41.70 -22.21 -10.47
CA SER A 176 -40.88 -21.44 -11.42
C SER A 176 -40.55 -20.04 -10.91
N LEU A 177 -41.50 -19.35 -10.27
CA LEU A 177 -41.23 -18.05 -9.61
C LEU A 177 -40.25 -18.19 -8.45
N ALA A 178 -40.39 -19.25 -7.64
CA ALA A 178 -39.46 -19.52 -6.56
C ALA A 178 -38.04 -19.85 -7.10
N ALA A 179 -37.93 -20.56 -8.22
CA ALA A 179 -36.64 -20.82 -8.88
C ALA A 179 -35.98 -19.51 -9.31
N LEU A 180 -36.71 -18.61 -9.93
CA LEU A 180 -36.22 -17.29 -10.36
C LEU A 180 -35.76 -16.45 -9.16
N ALA A 181 -36.50 -16.46 -8.06
CA ALA A 181 -36.12 -15.74 -6.83
C ALA A 181 -34.83 -16.29 -6.23
N LEU A 182 -34.68 -17.61 -6.20
CA LEU A 182 -33.47 -18.30 -5.72
C LEU A 182 -32.24 -17.99 -6.60
N GLU A 183 -32.38 -18.13 -7.92
CA GLU A 183 -31.30 -17.79 -8.85
C GLU A 183 -30.85 -16.34 -8.71
N ARG A 184 -31.79 -15.42 -8.60
CA ARG A 184 -31.50 -14.00 -8.38
C ARG A 184 -30.75 -13.77 -7.06
N SER A 185 -31.20 -14.44 -5.99
CA SER A 185 -30.53 -14.34 -4.69
C SER A 185 -29.08 -14.87 -4.73
N GLU A 186 -28.86 -16.03 -5.39
CA GLU A 186 -27.52 -16.57 -5.57
C GLU A 186 -26.62 -15.63 -6.38
N LEU A 187 -27.15 -15.00 -7.45
CA LEU A 187 -26.40 -14.04 -8.25
C LEU A 187 -26.03 -12.79 -7.45
N LEU A 188 -26.99 -12.20 -6.75
CA LEU A 188 -26.74 -11.01 -5.92
C LEU A 188 -25.73 -11.29 -4.79
N ALA A 189 -25.80 -12.46 -4.16
CA ALA A 189 -24.83 -12.86 -3.15
C ALA A 189 -23.40 -12.99 -3.73
N ARG A 190 -23.26 -13.59 -4.92
CA ARG A 190 -21.98 -13.69 -5.63
C ARG A 190 -21.44 -12.33 -6.07
N GLU A 191 -22.30 -11.45 -6.57
CA GLU A 191 -21.92 -10.09 -6.96
C GLU A 191 -21.45 -9.28 -5.74
N ALA A 192 -22.17 -9.39 -4.60
CA ALA A 192 -21.79 -8.72 -3.36
C ALA A 192 -20.43 -9.23 -2.82
N ASP A 193 -20.22 -10.54 -2.81
CA ASP A 193 -18.95 -11.15 -2.38
C ASP A 193 -17.78 -10.72 -3.30
N ARG A 194 -18.05 -10.67 -4.61
CA ARG A 194 -17.06 -10.19 -5.58
C ARG A 194 -16.73 -8.71 -5.38
N ALA A 195 -17.76 -7.85 -5.24
CA ALA A 195 -17.57 -6.42 -5.03
C ALA A 195 -16.79 -6.15 -3.72
N HIS A 196 -17.13 -6.86 -2.65
CA HIS A 196 -16.40 -6.76 -1.38
C HIS A 196 -14.92 -7.19 -1.53
N THR A 197 -14.67 -8.29 -2.23
CA THR A 197 -13.29 -8.75 -2.52
C THR A 197 -12.50 -7.70 -3.33
N GLU A 198 -13.13 -7.12 -4.36
CA GLU A 198 -12.51 -6.08 -5.19
C GLU A 198 -12.21 -4.81 -4.37
N GLU A 199 -13.10 -4.41 -3.46
CA GLU A 199 -12.90 -3.26 -2.56
C GLU A 199 -11.73 -3.50 -1.58
N LEU A 200 -11.67 -4.68 -0.96
CA LEU A 200 -10.56 -5.05 -0.09
C LEU A 200 -9.21 -5.01 -0.82
N LEU A 201 -9.15 -5.59 -2.01
CA LEU A 201 -7.92 -5.60 -2.82
C LEU A 201 -7.53 -4.20 -3.29
N HIS A 202 -8.50 -3.37 -3.67
CA HIS A 202 -8.25 -1.98 -4.06
C HIS A 202 -7.71 -1.15 -2.89
N GLY A 203 -8.35 -1.24 -1.73
CA GLY A 203 -7.88 -0.57 -0.51
C GLY A 203 -6.47 -1.02 -0.09
N ALA A 204 -6.17 -2.32 -0.21
CA ALA A 204 -4.83 -2.84 0.05
C ALA A 204 -3.80 -2.29 -0.95
N ALA A 205 -4.13 -2.25 -2.24
CA ALA A 205 -3.24 -1.69 -3.27
C ALA A 205 -2.94 -0.21 -3.01
N GLN A 206 -3.94 0.58 -2.64
CA GLN A 206 -3.75 1.99 -2.27
C GLN A 206 -2.79 2.16 -1.08
N LYS A 207 -2.96 1.37 -0.02
CA LYS A 207 -2.08 1.44 1.16
C LYS A 207 -0.64 1.04 0.84
N MET A 208 -0.45 0.01 0.01
CA MET A 208 0.89 -0.43 -0.41
C MET A 208 1.62 0.57 -1.32
N THR A 209 0.88 1.37 -2.11
CA THR A 209 1.44 2.37 -3.03
C THR A 209 1.49 3.79 -2.43
N ALA A 210 1.04 3.98 -1.20
CA ALA A 210 1.02 5.28 -0.52
C ALA A 210 2.42 5.82 -0.18
N SER A 211 3.45 4.98 -0.20
CA SER A 211 4.84 5.35 0.08
C SER A 211 5.78 4.85 -0.99
N LEU A 212 6.86 5.59 -1.23
CA LEU A 212 8.01 5.19 -2.03
C LEU A 212 9.17 4.68 -1.15
N ASP A 213 9.00 4.74 0.17
CA ASP A 213 9.96 4.10 1.09
C ASP A 213 9.75 2.59 1.10
N LEU A 214 10.82 1.86 0.77
CA LEU A 214 10.77 0.41 0.60
C LEU A 214 10.42 -0.33 1.90
N GLU A 215 10.85 0.16 3.06
CA GLU A 215 10.54 -0.45 4.35
C GLU A 215 9.06 -0.25 4.70
N ALA A 216 8.51 0.95 4.45
CA ALA A 216 7.10 1.24 4.62
C ALA A 216 6.23 0.37 3.69
N VAL A 217 6.65 0.18 2.43
CA VAL A 217 5.97 -0.72 1.48
C VAL A 217 5.98 -2.17 1.99
N TYR A 218 7.11 -2.66 2.49
CA TYR A 218 7.20 -4.03 3.03
C TYR A 218 6.26 -4.24 4.22
N LEU A 219 6.20 -3.28 5.15
CA LEU A 219 5.29 -3.33 6.29
C LEU A 219 3.81 -3.30 5.83
N ALA A 220 3.47 -2.41 4.90
CA ALA A 220 2.12 -2.35 4.35
C ALA A 220 1.69 -3.68 3.70
N ILE A 221 2.60 -4.39 3.01
CA ILE A 221 2.30 -5.69 2.40
C ILE A 221 1.95 -6.74 3.45
N VAL A 222 2.74 -6.87 4.53
CA VAL A 222 2.45 -7.88 5.57
C VAL A 222 1.20 -7.54 6.36
N ASP A 223 0.95 -6.27 6.64
CA ASP A 223 -0.26 -5.82 7.32
C ASP A 223 -1.52 -6.09 6.47
N GLN A 224 -1.46 -5.80 5.17
CA GLN A 224 -2.59 -6.10 4.28
C GLN A 224 -2.77 -7.61 4.07
N ALA A 225 -1.70 -8.40 4.10
CA ALA A 225 -1.80 -9.85 4.01
C ALA A 225 -2.53 -10.45 5.21
N THR A 226 -2.26 -9.96 6.44
CA THR A 226 -3.00 -10.40 7.65
C THR A 226 -4.48 -10.01 7.59
N VAL A 227 -4.79 -8.78 7.19
CA VAL A 227 -6.17 -8.29 7.06
C VAL A 227 -6.98 -9.12 6.05
N ILE A 228 -6.41 -9.35 4.85
CA ILE A 228 -7.11 -10.04 3.76
C ILE A 228 -7.28 -11.54 4.03
N SER A 229 -6.27 -12.19 4.62
CA SER A 229 -6.33 -13.63 4.89
C SER A 229 -6.95 -13.98 6.23
N GLY A 230 -7.13 -13.00 7.14
CA GLY A 230 -7.50 -13.26 8.53
C GLY A 230 -6.42 -13.99 9.33
N ALA A 231 -5.22 -14.16 8.77
CA ALA A 231 -4.11 -14.82 9.45
C ALA A 231 -3.46 -13.89 10.48
N PRO A 232 -3.19 -14.35 11.72
CA PRO A 232 -2.56 -13.54 12.75
C PRO A 232 -1.07 -13.27 12.50
N ALA A 233 -0.43 -14.01 11.59
CA ALA A 233 1.00 -13.86 11.30
C ALA A 233 1.28 -13.81 9.79
N ALA A 234 2.15 -12.88 9.39
CA ALA A 234 2.66 -12.75 8.03
C ALA A 234 4.15 -12.43 8.01
N LEU A 235 4.86 -12.92 7.01
CA LEU A 235 6.27 -12.67 6.73
C LEU A 235 6.45 -12.34 5.25
N LEU A 236 7.14 -11.26 4.94
CA LEU A 236 7.64 -11.00 3.61
C LEU A 236 9.12 -11.34 3.54
N LEU A 237 9.47 -12.30 2.68
CA LEU A 237 10.84 -12.75 2.47
C LEU A 237 11.35 -12.21 1.13
N ARG A 238 12.47 -11.49 1.18
CA ARG A 238 13.15 -10.99 -0.03
C ARG A 238 14.15 -12.01 -0.54
N LEU A 239 14.13 -12.21 -1.85
CA LEU A 239 15.10 -13.03 -2.55
C LEU A 239 16.43 -12.28 -2.71
N ASP A 240 17.51 -12.89 -2.25
CA ASP A 240 18.87 -12.49 -2.55
C ASP A 240 19.41 -13.40 -3.67
N ALA A 241 19.49 -12.85 -4.87
CA ALA A 241 19.92 -13.61 -6.05
C ALA A 241 21.40 -13.99 -6.02
N VAL A 242 22.23 -13.26 -5.25
CA VAL A 242 23.69 -13.52 -5.14
C VAL A 242 23.94 -14.68 -4.19
N THR A 243 23.34 -14.64 -3.01
CA THR A 243 23.52 -15.68 -1.98
C THR A 243 22.56 -16.86 -2.14
N GLN A 244 21.63 -16.80 -3.08
CA GLN A 244 20.58 -17.80 -3.31
C GLN A 244 19.81 -18.13 -2.02
N THR A 245 19.46 -17.07 -1.26
CA THR A 245 18.72 -17.19 -0.01
C THR A 245 17.50 -16.26 0.02
N LEU A 246 16.51 -16.66 0.79
CA LEU A 246 15.37 -15.84 1.17
C LEU A 246 15.55 -15.36 2.61
N ARG A 247 15.44 -14.05 2.82
CA ARG A 247 15.53 -13.43 4.15
C ARG A 247 14.28 -12.60 4.43
N PRO A 248 13.70 -12.69 5.62
CA PRO A 248 12.59 -11.83 5.99
C PRO A 248 13.00 -10.36 6.01
N VAL A 249 12.15 -9.49 5.45
CA VAL A 249 12.31 -8.04 5.42
C VAL A 249 11.20 -7.31 6.16
N ALA A 250 10.03 -7.93 6.33
CA ALA A 250 8.94 -7.43 7.16
C ALA A 250 8.17 -8.59 7.78
N ALA A 251 7.53 -8.33 8.91
CA ALA A 251 6.71 -9.28 9.63
C ALA A 251 5.54 -8.59 10.34
N ALA A 252 4.43 -9.29 10.44
CA ALA A 252 3.31 -8.98 11.32
C ALA A 252 2.98 -10.23 12.14
N GLY A 253 2.77 -10.09 13.46
CA GLY A 253 2.40 -11.18 14.35
C GLY A 253 3.39 -12.35 14.45
N ALA A 254 4.62 -12.21 13.96
CA ALA A 254 5.66 -13.23 14.06
C ALA A 254 6.48 -13.06 15.35
N GLY A 255 7.05 -14.16 15.87
CA GLY A 255 7.92 -14.15 17.05
C GLY A 255 9.18 -13.28 16.87
N GLU A 256 9.88 -12.95 17.97
CA GLU A 256 10.99 -11.96 17.97
C GLU A 256 12.18 -12.33 17.06
N ASP A 257 12.44 -13.59 16.81
CA ASP A 257 13.62 -14.09 16.08
C ASP A 257 13.47 -14.14 14.56
N TRP A 258 12.38 -13.62 13.99
CA TRP A 258 12.12 -13.73 12.56
C TRP A 258 13.23 -13.10 11.68
N ARG A 259 13.85 -12.02 12.13
CA ARG A 259 14.91 -11.32 11.37
C ARG A 259 16.17 -12.14 11.16
N ALA A 260 16.46 -13.08 12.05
CA ALA A 260 17.65 -13.93 11.98
C ALA A 260 17.51 -15.09 10.99
N ARG A 261 16.28 -15.39 10.54
CA ARG A 261 15.99 -16.53 9.65
C ARG A 261 16.62 -16.34 8.28
N ARG A 262 17.22 -17.38 7.76
CA ARG A 262 17.79 -17.45 6.41
C ARG A 262 17.40 -18.80 5.80
N LEU A 263 16.69 -18.78 4.68
CA LEU A 263 16.18 -19.96 4.01
C LEU A 263 16.81 -20.10 2.63
N ARG A 264 17.41 -21.23 2.36
CA ARG A 264 18.00 -21.51 1.06
C ARG A 264 16.92 -21.79 0.02
N ILE A 265 17.14 -21.35 -1.22
CA ILE A 265 16.20 -21.57 -2.32
C ILE A 265 16.04 -23.06 -2.64
N ASP A 266 17.16 -23.79 -2.63
CA ASP A 266 17.21 -25.20 -3.00
C ASP A 266 16.78 -26.17 -1.89
N ALA A 267 16.53 -25.67 -0.68
CA ALA A 267 16.32 -26.51 0.49
C ALA A 267 15.18 -26.01 1.41
N SER A 268 14.25 -25.18 0.90
CA SER A 268 13.13 -24.67 1.70
C SER A 268 11.83 -24.65 0.89
N VAL A 269 10.68 -24.71 1.60
CA VAL A 269 9.35 -24.59 0.98
C VAL A 269 9.21 -23.29 0.23
N VAL A 270 9.58 -22.16 0.85
CA VAL A 270 9.52 -20.83 0.21
C VAL A 270 10.50 -20.70 -0.95
N GLY A 271 11.62 -21.43 -0.94
CA GLY A 271 12.55 -21.50 -2.06
C GLY A 271 11.94 -22.19 -3.27
N ALA A 272 11.18 -23.26 -3.07
CA ALA A 272 10.43 -23.92 -4.13
C ALA A 272 9.37 -22.98 -4.72
N VAL A 273 8.65 -22.21 -3.89
CA VAL A 273 7.68 -21.19 -4.33
C VAL A 273 8.35 -20.07 -5.11
N ALA A 274 9.48 -19.56 -4.64
CA ALA A 274 10.24 -18.52 -5.35
C ALA A 274 10.72 -18.99 -6.73
N SER A 275 11.12 -20.27 -6.85
CA SER A 275 11.64 -20.86 -8.08
C SER A 275 10.55 -21.21 -9.07
N SER A 276 9.49 -21.90 -8.64
CA SER A 276 8.37 -22.30 -9.50
C SER A 276 7.50 -21.14 -9.93
N GLY A 277 7.33 -20.15 -9.04
CA GLY A 277 6.37 -19.06 -9.22
C GLY A 277 4.92 -19.48 -8.95
N GLU A 278 4.72 -20.64 -8.32
CA GLU A 278 3.42 -21.16 -7.92
C GLU A 278 3.23 -21.04 -6.41
N SER A 279 2.04 -20.65 -5.98
CA SER A 279 1.69 -20.59 -4.56
C SER A 279 1.59 -21.99 -3.96
N HIS A 280 1.98 -22.11 -2.69
CA HIS A 280 1.95 -23.37 -1.97
C HIS A 280 1.26 -23.20 -0.62
N ALA A 281 0.45 -24.19 -0.23
CA ALA A 281 -0.11 -24.31 1.11
C ALA A 281 0.61 -25.44 1.84
N SER A 282 1.12 -25.17 3.03
CA SER A 282 1.86 -26.11 3.85
C SER A 282 1.25 -26.23 5.25
N ARG A 283 1.61 -27.32 5.94
CA ARG A 283 1.40 -27.49 7.38
C ARG A 283 2.77 -27.74 7.99
N PRO A 284 3.33 -26.78 8.75
CA PRO A 284 4.66 -26.94 9.33
C PRO A 284 4.73 -28.22 10.17
N ALA A 285 5.57 -29.16 9.78
CA ALA A 285 5.76 -30.43 10.48
C ALA A 285 7.25 -30.69 10.74
N ALA A 286 7.56 -31.41 11.83
CA ALA A 286 8.92 -31.79 12.14
C ALA A 286 9.47 -32.76 11.08
N GLY A 287 10.61 -32.44 10.46
CA GLY A 287 11.27 -33.25 9.45
C GLY A 287 10.97 -32.87 7.99
N GLU A 288 10.12 -31.88 7.75
CA GLU A 288 9.91 -31.30 6.42
C GLU A 288 10.96 -30.23 6.07
N PRO A 289 11.09 -29.84 4.78
CA PRO A 289 11.96 -28.73 4.41
C PRO A 289 11.67 -27.48 5.24
N PRO A 290 12.70 -26.66 5.58
CA PRO A 290 12.51 -25.49 6.42
C PRO A 290 11.42 -24.56 5.88
N ASP A 291 10.44 -24.27 6.75
CA ASP A 291 9.37 -23.32 6.53
C ASP A 291 9.74 -22.00 7.24
N PRO A 292 9.32 -20.82 6.73
CA PRO A 292 9.54 -19.55 7.42
C PRO A 292 8.91 -19.50 8.82
N PHE A 293 7.84 -20.26 9.06
CA PHE A 293 7.25 -20.48 10.37
C PHE A 293 7.80 -21.76 10.96
N VAL A 294 8.60 -21.70 12.01
CA VAL A 294 9.19 -22.87 12.65
C VAL A 294 8.20 -23.58 13.58
N ALA A 295 8.45 -24.86 13.82
CA ALA A 295 7.73 -25.61 14.84
C ALA A 295 7.99 -24.95 16.20
N GLY A 296 6.96 -24.36 16.82
CA GLY A 296 7.05 -23.56 18.05
C GLY A 296 6.46 -22.16 17.90
N ASP A 297 6.30 -21.64 16.67
CA ASP A 297 5.55 -20.42 16.42
C ASP A 297 4.01 -20.61 16.61
N GLY A 298 3.56 -21.83 16.94
CA GLY A 298 2.14 -22.14 17.14
C GLY A 298 1.32 -22.13 15.84
N VAL A 299 1.96 -22.26 14.69
CA VAL A 299 1.33 -22.21 13.36
C VAL A 299 0.93 -23.61 12.92
N GLY A 300 -0.37 -23.81 12.60
CA GLY A 300 -0.94 -25.07 12.14
C GLY A 300 -1.16 -25.15 10.62
N SER A 301 -1.28 -23.99 9.95
CA SER A 301 -1.39 -23.91 8.48
C SER A 301 -0.68 -22.67 7.94
N CYS A 302 -0.10 -22.78 6.74
CA CYS A 302 0.60 -21.70 6.06
C CYS A 302 0.17 -21.61 4.59
N ILE A 303 0.25 -20.41 4.05
CA ILE A 303 0.20 -20.17 2.59
C ILE A 303 1.39 -19.31 2.21
N HIS A 304 2.08 -19.73 1.15
CA HIS A 304 3.23 -19.05 0.57
C HIS A 304 2.91 -18.62 -0.86
N VAL A 305 3.04 -17.31 -1.14
CA VAL A 305 2.70 -16.74 -2.45
C VAL A 305 3.93 -16.03 -3.02
N PRO A 306 4.33 -16.30 -4.27
CA PRO A 306 5.46 -15.64 -4.89
C PRO A 306 5.13 -14.18 -5.19
N ILE A 307 6.05 -13.27 -4.86
CA ILE A 307 5.97 -11.86 -5.19
C ILE A 307 6.92 -11.58 -6.36
N GLY A 308 6.36 -11.18 -7.50
CA GLY A 308 7.15 -10.89 -8.69
C GLY A 308 6.34 -10.31 -9.85
N LEU A 309 7.04 -9.76 -10.84
CA LEU A 309 6.49 -9.20 -12.08
C LEU A 309 7.14 -9.91 -13.28
N GLY A 310 6.38 -10.71 -14.00
CA GLY A 310 6.91 -11.51 -15.11
C GLY A 310 8.07 -12.40 -14.65
N PRO A 311 9.25 -12.32 -15.27
CA PRO A 311 10.42 -13.13 -14.87
C PRO A 311 11.13 -12.61 -13.62
N ARG A 312 10.86 -11.35 -13.20
CA ARG A 312 11.53 -10.73 -12.05
C ARG A 312 10.86 -11.17 -10.75
N ARG A 313 11.60 -11.94 -9.95
CA ARG A 313 11.16 -12.38 -8.61
C ARG A 313 11.73 -11.47 -7.54
N PHE A 314 10.87 -10.97 -6.64
CA PHE A 314 11.28 -10.14 -5.50
C PHE A 314 11.41 -10.98 -4.23
N GLY A 315 10.55 -12.00 -4.08
CA GLY A 315 10.53 -12.84 -2.90
C GLY A 315 9.26 -13.66 -2.75
N VAL A 316 8.92 -13.96 -1.50
CA VAL A 316 7.73 -14.75 -1.14
C VAL A 316 7.02 -14.08 0.03
N LEU A 317 5.71 -13.95 -0.07
CA LEU A 317 4.82 -13.58 1.03
C LEU A 317 4.32 -14.87 1.66
N SER A 318 4.49 -15.00 2.96
CA SER A 318 4.03 -16.16 3.74
C SER A 318 3.09 -15.70 4.83
N VAL A 319 1.95 -16.36 4.98
CA VAL A 319 1.01 -16.15 6.08
C VAL A 319 0.85 -17.44 6.87
N GLY A 320 0.64 -17.32 8.19
CA GLY A 320 0.49 -18.45 9.09
C GLY A 320 -0.70 -18.28 10.04
N HIS A 321 -1.42 -19.37 10.29
CA HIS A 321 -2.55 -19.42 11.22
C HIS A 321 -2.40 -20.61 12.18
N PRO A 322 -2.76 -20.46 13.48
CA PRO A 322 -2.69 -21.58 14.45
C PRO A 322 -3.60 -22.76 14.10
N ASP A 323 -4.78 -22.50 13.55
CA ASP A 323 -5.70 -23.54 13.12
C ASP A 323 -5.26 -24.14 11.77
N ALA A 324 -5.13 -25.46 11.74
CA ALA A 324 -4.77 -26.22 10.54
C ALA A 324 -5.80 -26.16 9.40
N ALA A 325 -7.04 -25.76 9.70
CA ALA A 325 -8.14 -25.68 8.73
C ALA A 325 -8.45 -24.23 8.28
N ALA A 326 -7.86 -23.20 8.91
CA ALA A 326 -8.22 -21.81 8.69
C ALA A 326 -7.79 -21.27 7.31
N LEU A 327 -6.62 -21.71 6.80
CA LEU A 327 -6.09 -21.23 5.52
C LEU A 327 -6.41 -22.24 4.40
N GLY A 328 -7.43 -21.91 3.60
CA GLY A 328 -7.92 -22.74 2.53
C GLY A 328 -7.67 -22.17 1.13
N ARG A 329 -8.47 -22.65 0.16
CA ARG A 329 -8.38 -22.21 -1.23
C ARG A 329 -8.78 -20.73 -1.40
N HIS A 330 -9.74 -20.25 -0.64
CA HIS A 330 -10.23 -18.87 -0.72
C HIS A 330 -9.13 -17.90 -0.31
N GLU A 331 -8.52 -18.08 0.86
CA GLU A 331 -7.43 -17.25 1.38
C GLU A 331 -6.22 -17.25 0.45
N ARG A 332 -5.92 -18.40 -0.15
CA ARG A 332 -4.86 -18.50 -1.16
C ARG A 332 -5.15 -17.64 -2.39
N THR A 333 -6.37 -17.68 -2.92
CA THR A 333 -6.76 -16.86 -4.08
C THR A 333 -6.69 -15.37 -3.78
N LEU A 334 -7.09 -14.95 -2.58
CA LEU A 334 -7.00 -13.56 -2.12
C LEU A 334 -5.53 -13.09 -2.05
N LEU A 335 -4.65 -13.90 -1.46
CA LEU A 335 -3.22 -13.60 -1.36
C LEU A 335 -2.53 -13.58 -2.73
N GLU A 336 -2.88 -14.49 -3.64
CA GLU A 336 -2.42 -14.47 -5.03
C GLU A 336 -2.84 -13.17 -5.76
N SER A 337 -4.05 -12.69 -5.49
CA SER A 337 -4.55 -11.44 -6.03
C SER A 337 -3.82 -10.22 -5.45
N LEU A 338 -3.41 -10.27 -4.17
CA LEU A 338 -2.59 -9.25 -3.51
C LEU A 338 -1.15 -9.22 -4.03
N ALA A 339 -0.60 -10.35 -4.45
CA ALA A 339 0.81 -10.49 -4.83
C ALA A 339 1.22 -9.57 -5.99
N ARG A 340 0.34 -9.34 -6.96
CA ARG A 340 0.63 -8.50 -8.13
C ARG A 340 0.72 -7.01 -7.79
N PRO A 341 -0.25 -6.39 -7.08
CA PRO A 341 -0.10 -5.02 -6.55
C PRO A 341 1.13 -4.86 -5.64
N ALA A 342 1.39 -5.84 -4.76
CA ALA A 342 2.56 -5.83 -3.88
C ALA A 342 3.87 -5.81 -4.67
N ALA A 343 3.98 -6.63 -5.72
CA ALA A 343 5.14 -6.64 -6.60
C ALA A 343 5.32 -5.31 -7.35
N GLY A 344 4.23 -4.67 -7.78
CA GLY A 344 4.25 -3.33 -8.37
C GLY A 344 4.76 -2.26 -7.41
N ALA A 345 4.26 -2.25 -6.18
CA ALA A 345 4.69 -1.32 -5.14
C ALA A 345 6.19 -1.49 -4.81
N ILE A 346 6.67 -2.74 -4.67
CA ILE A 346 8.10 -3.03 -4.46
C ILE A 346 8.94 -2.55 -5.65
N ALA A 347 8.50 -2.82 -6.89
CA ALA A 347 9.22 -2.40 -8.08
C ALA A 347 9.39 -0.88 -8.15
N ASN A 348 8.31 -0.13 -7.92
CA ASN A 348 8.31 1.33 -7.90
C ASN A 348 9.24 1.89 -6.81
N ALA A 349 9.16 1.34 -5.58
CA ALA A 349 10.02 1.76 -4.48
C ALA A 349 11.50 1.47 -4.76
N LEU A 350 11.84 0.31 -5.35
CA LEU A 350 13.20 -0.03 -5.73
C LEU A 350 13.75 0.87 -6.86
N GLU A 351 12.92 1.21 -7.84
CA GLU A 351 13.28 2.11 -8.94
C GLU A 351 13.55 3.51 -8.40
N PHE A 352 12.66 4.03 -7.56
CA PHE A 352 12.86 5.31 -6.89
C PHE A 352 14.13 5.35 -6.03
N GLN A 353 14.40 4.29 -5.25
CA GLN A 353 15.66 4.19 -4.50
C GLN A 353 16.89 4.13 -5.41
N HIS A 354 16.78 3.46 -6.57
CA HIS A 354 17.87 3.39 -7.53
C HIS A 354 18.16 4.76 -8.14
N GLU A 355 17.13 5.46 -8.58
CA GLU A 355 17.25 6.84 -9.10
C GLU A 355 17.86 7.78 -8.08
N ARG A 356 17.35 7.76 -6.83
CA ARG A 356 17.95 8.55 -5.74
C ARG A 356 19.40 8.20 -5.46
N ARG A 357 19.78 6.93 -5.55
CA ARG A 357 21.17 6.51 -5.35
C ARG A 357 22.07 7.01 -6.45
N ILE A 358 21.63 6.96 -7.72
CA ILE A 358 22.37 7.51 -8.86
C ILE A 358 22.52 9.02 -8.70
N ALA A 359 21.41 9.72 -8.45
CA ALA A 359 21.43 11.14 -8.18
C ALA A 359 22.42 11.46 -7.03
N GLY A 360 22.31 10.78 -5.90
CA GLY A 360 23.19 10.99 -4.76
C GLY A 360 24.65 10.59 -4.99
N ALA A 361 24.94 9.67 -5.89
CA ALA A 361 26.32 9.33 -6.26
C ALA A 361 26.94 10.39 -7.17
N LEU A 362 26.17 10.90 -8.12
CA LEU A 362 26.60 12.00 -8.98
C LEU A 362 26.86 13.27 -8.17
N THR A 363 25.93 13.62 -7.29
CA THR A 363 26.03 14.86 -6.50
C THR A 363 27.08 14.83 -5.40
N ARG A 364 27.36 13.69 -4.77
CA ARG A 364 28.52 13.57 -3.84
C ARG A 364 29.87 13.83 -4.52
N GLY A 365 29.98 13.52 -5.81
CA GLY A 365 31.16 13.91 -6.59
C GLY A 365 31.28 15.42 -6.82
N PHE A 366 30.22 16.17 -6.56
CA PHE A 366 30.14 17.63 -6.79
C PHE A 366 30.27 18.45 -5.51
N ILE A 367 30.01 17.86 -4.34
CA ILE A 367 30.26 18.52 -3.05
C ILE A 367 31.77 18.51 -2.83
N PRO A 368 32.41 19.66 -2.58
CA PRO A 368 33.83 19.69 -2.26
C PRO A 368 34.11 18.83 -1.02
N ASP A 369 35.16 18.01 -1.07
CA ASP A 369 35.73 17.47 0.16
C ASP A 369 36.06 18.63 1.09
N ALA A 370 35.94 18.42 2.40
CA ALA A 370 36.35 19.43 3.37
C ALA A 370 37.80 19.81 3.04
N PRO A 371 38.10 21.09 2.80
CA PRO A 371 39.44 21.47 2.38
C PRO A 371 40.46 21.02 3.45
N PRO A 372 41.62 20.48 3.05
CA PRO A 372 42.67 20.16 3.99
C PRO A 372 43.03 21.39 4.80
N GLU A 373 43.63 21.21 5.99
CA GLU A 373 44.07 22.33 6.80
C GLU A 373 44.80 23.40 5.95
N LEU A 374 44.23 24.60 5.94
CA LEU A 374 44.73 25.71 5.13
C LEU A 374 45.83 26.44 5.94
N ASP A 375 47.10 26.18 5.63
CA ASP A 375 48.18 26.94 6.23
C ASP A 375 47.98 28.45 6.06
N GLY A 376 48.00 29.21 7.16
CA GLY A 376 47.86 30.67 7.17
C GLY A 376 46.41 31.16 7.19
N PHE A 377 45.42 30.26 7.14
CA PHE A 377 43.99 30.62 7.19
C PHE A 377 43.22 29.75 8.18
N ALA A 378 42.18 30.31 8.79
CA ALA A 378 41.13 29.59 9.47
C ALA A 378 39.86 29.62 8.60
N LEU A 379 39.23 28.48 8.38
CA LEU A 379 38.07 28.29 7.55
C LEU A 379 36.90 27.76 8.38
N GLY A 380 35.71 28.27 8.11
CA GLY A 380 34.42 27.71 8.52
C GLY A 380 33.55 27.42 7.29
N LEU A 381 32.90 26.30 7.29
CA LEU A 381 32.00 25.87 6.21
C LEU A 381 30.76 25.20 6.78
N VAL A 382 29.59 25.57 6.29
CA VAL A 382 28.33 24.87 6.47
C VAL A 382 27.68 24.73 5.10
N TYR A 383 27.22 23.51 4.80
CA TYR A 383 26.36 23.23 3.67
C TYR A 383 25.24 22.30 4.09
N GLU A 384 24.02 22.79 3.98
CA GLU A 384 22.79 22.04 4.33
C GLU A 384 21.79 22.12 3.17
N PRO A 385 21.61 21.02 2.44
CA PRO A 385 20.61 20.93 1.39
C PRO A 385 19.21 20.84 1.97
N VAL A 386 18.26 21.54 1.36
CA VAL A 386 16.85 21.53 1.79
C VAL A 386 16.06 20.48 1.04
N GLY A 387 15.34 19.64 1.80
CA GLY A 387 14.46 18.60 1.26
C GLY A 387 15.12 17.22 1.18
N HIS A 388 14.46 16.31 0.48
CA HIS A 388 14.95 14.96 0.26
C HIS A 388 15.79 14.82 -1.03
N GLU A 389 16.03 15.90 -1.72
CA GLU A 389 16.87 15.94 -2.92
C GLU A 389 18.34 16.03 -2.51
N VAL A 390 19.17 15.21 -3.11
CA VAL A 390 20.56 15.00 -2.69
C VAL A 390 21.50 16.13 -3.18
N SER A 391 20.99 17.11 -3.96
CA SER A 391 21.76 18.26 -4.43
C SER A 391 20.88 19.42 -4.83
N GLY A 392 21.33 20.60 -4.45
CA GLY A 392 20.75 21.88 -4.82
C GLY A 392 21.48 22.61 -5.93
N GLY A 393 21.01 23.86 -6.16
CA GLY A 393 21.63 24.82 -7.06
C GLY A 393 22.96 25.39 -6.55
N ASP A 394 23.21 25.30 -5.24
CA ASP A 394 24.34 25.95 -4.58
C ASP A 394 25.71 25.48 -5.10
N ILE A 395 26.58 26.44 -5.34
CA ILE A 395 27.97 26.25 -5.75
C ILE A 395 28.87 26.85 -4.69
N PHE A 396 29.80 26.06 -4.17
CA PHE A 396 30.79 26.58 -3.21
C PHE A 396 32.11 25.81 -3.30
N GLY A 397 33.17 26.42 -2.80
CA GLY A 397 34.46 25.79 -2.71
C GLY A 397 35.55 26.71 -2.25
N VAL A 398 36.62 26.12 -1.64
CA VAL A 398 37.85 26.78 -1.25
C VAL A 398 39.00 25.89 -1.67
N TRP A 399 39.96 26.42 -2.43
CA TRP A 399 41.13 25.64 -2.91
C TRP A 399 42.35 26.52 -3.06
N ARG A 400 43.53 25.91 -2.95
CA ARG A 400 44.83 26.57 -3.18
C ARG A 400 45.16 26.63 -4.65
N LEU A 401 45.72 27.74 -5.06
CA LEU A 401 46.23 27.96 -6.40
C LEU A 401 47.76 27.72 -6.46
N PRO A 402 48.31 27.43 -7.66
CA PRO A 402 49.76 27.47 -7.86
C PRO A 402 50.32 28.83 -7.42
N GLY A 403 51.34 28.81 -6.57
CA GLY A 403 51.90 30.05 -5.98
C GLY A 403 51.43 30.37 -4.57
N GLY A 404 50.46 29.61 -4.01
CA GLY A 404 50.04 29.69 -2.62
C GLY A 404 48.79 30.57 -2.36
N ALA A 405 48.32 31.29 -3.34
CA ALA A 405 47.03 32.06 -3.26
C ALA A 405 45.85 31.11 -2.99
N LEU A 406 44.81 31.64 -2.37
CA LEU A 406 43.60 30.89 -2.03
C LEU A 406 42.41 31.41 -2.83
N ALA A 407 41.69 30.52 -3.50
CA ALA A 407 40.43 30.86 -4.16
C ALA A 407 39.22 30.48 -3.27
N VAL A 408 38.22 31.35 -3.25
CA VAL A 408 36.93 31.15 -2.57
C VAL A 408 35.82 31.41 -3.56
N LEU A 409 34.92 30.43 -3.70
CA LEU A 409 33.75 30.48 -4.57
C LEU A 409 32.49 30.26 -3.75
N VAL A 410 31.47 31.10 -3.97
CA VAL A 410 30.09 30.88 -3.53
C VAL A 410 29.17 31.33 -4.66
N GLY A 411 28.14 30.57 -4.96
CA GLY A 411 27.22 30.87 -6.05
C GLY A 411 25.95 30.03 -5.96
N ASP A 412 25.02 30.30 -6.84
CA ASP A 412 23.79 29.55 -6.97
C ASP A 412 23.34 29.44 -8.43
N VAL A 413 22.71 28.31 -8.79
CA VAL A 413 22.09 28.05 -10.09
C VAL A 413 20.58 28.00 -9.93
N SER A 414 19.89 28.88 -10.61
CA SER A 414 18.43 28.96 -10.52
C SER A 414 17.74 27.68 -10.96
N GLY A 415 16.81 27.15 -10.12
CA GLY A 415 16.05 25.94 -10.36
C GLY A 415 16.37 24.83 -9.37
N LYS A 416 15.76 23.65 -9.56
CA LYS A 416 15.93 22.48 -8.69
C LYS A 416 16.03 21.18 -9.50
N GLY A 417 16.65 20.18 -8.93
CA GLY A 417 16.73 18.84 -9.52
C GLY A 417 18.06 18.51 -10.19
N LEU A 418 18.15 17.32 -10.76
CA LEU A 418 19.38 16.71 -11.26
C LEU A 418 20.06 17.52 -12.39
N GLU A 419 19.28 18.17 -13.26
CA GLU A 419 19.80 19.00 -14.35
C GLU A 419 20.51 20.25 -13.81
N VAL A 420 19.93 20.89 -12.79
CA VAL A 420 20.51 22.04 -12.11
C VAL A 420 21.82 21.64 -11.41
N ALA A 421 21.83 20.53 -10.69
CA ALA A 421 23.01 20.01 -10.04
C ALA A 421 24.17 19.72 -11.02
N ALA A 422 23.83 19.21 -12.21
CA ALA A 422 24.83 18.98 -13.27
C ALA A 422 25.43 20.31 -13.77
N VAL A 423 24.62 21.35 -13.90
CA VAL A 423 25.07 22.71 -14.25
C VAL A 423 25.93 23.31 -13.14
N SER A 424 25.51 23.20 -11.86
CA SER A 424 26.27 23.68 -10.69
C SER A 424 27.67 23.06 -10.66
N ALA A 425 27.75 21.74 -10.84
CA ALA A 425 29.01 21.02 -10.93
C ALA A 425 29.89 21.49 -12.09
N MET A 426 29.29 21.63 -13.28
CA MET A 426 30.01 22.09 -14.47
C MET A 426 30.59 23.50 -14.24
N VAL A 427 29.79 24.41 -13.73
CA VAL A 427 30.23 25.79 -13.43
C VAL A 427 31.35 25.79 -12.40
N ARG A 428 31.21 25.05 -11.31
CA ARG A 428 32.23 24.94 -10.28
C ARG A 428 33.55 24.45 -10.84
N PHE A 429 33.54 23.32 -11.55
CA PHE A 429 34.78 22.78 -12.14
C PHE A 429 35.40 23.68 -13.20
N PHE A 430 34.59 24.39 -13.98
CA PHE A 430 35.12 25.39 -14.91
C PHE A 430 35.80 26.54 -14.19
N ILE A 431 35.18 27.10 -13.17
CA ILE A 431 35.76 28.20 -12.37
C ILE A 431 37.05 27.71 -11.71
N GLU A 432 37.02 26.55 -11.04
CA GLU A 432 38.19 25.97 -10.40
C GLU A 432 39.35 25.77 -11.39
N ALA A 433 39.11 25.10 -12.53
CA ALA A 433 40.11 24.88 -13.56
C ALA A 433 40.67 26.18 -14.12
N ARG A 434 39.87 27.21 -14.33
CA ARG A 434 40.29 28.50 -14.86
C ARG A 434 41.11 29.35 -13.87
N THR A 435 40.89 29.18 -12.57
CA THR A 435 41.69 29.85 -11.56
C THR A 435 43.15 29.34 -11.51
N TRP A 436 43.41 28.14 -12.05
CA TRP A 436 44.78 27.63 -12.20
C TRP A 436 45.56 28.36 -13.30
N ASP A 437 44.86 28.89 -14.32
CA ASP A 437 45.46 29.60 -15.46
C ASP A 437 45.48 31.13 -15.26
N SER A 438 44.61 31.66 -14.39
CA SER A 438 44.40 33.09 -14.21
C SER A 438 44.12 33.48 -12.77
N ALA A 439 44.92 34.38 -12.22
CA ALA A 439 44.70 34.97 -10.89
C ALA A 439 43.69 36.18 -10.89
N SER A 440 42.98 36.38 -12.00
CA SER A 440 41.97 37.43 -12.11
C SER A 440 40.56 36.85 -12.02
N PRO A 441 39.81 37.07 -10.91
CA PRO A 441 38.43 36.64 -10.77
C PRO A 441 37.53 37.08 -11.93
N ALA A 442 37.68 38.31 -12.39
CA ALA A 442 36.88 38.83 -13.51
C ALA A 442 37.13 38.06 -14.82
N THR A 443 38.38 37.79 -15.14
CA THR A 443 38.75 36.99 -16.33
C THR A 443 38.19 35.57 -16.26
N VAL A 444 38.26 34.94 -15.08
CA VAL A 444 37.70 33.58 -14.85
C VAL A 444 36.18 33.60 -15.07
N LEU A 445 35.45 34.55 -14.52
CA LEU A 445 34.00 34.65 -14.71
C LEU A 445 33.62 34.98 -16.16
N ASP A 446 34.37 35.85 -16.88
CA ASP A 446 34.16 36.14 -18.30
C ASP A 446 34.29 34.85 -19.17
N GLN A 447 35.31 34.07 -18.92
CA GLN A 447 35.52 32.80 -19.63
C GLN A 447 34.44 31.76 -19.31
N THR A 448 34.03 31.67 -18.03
CA THR A 448 32.97 30.78 -17.59
C THR A 448 31.63 31.19 -18.23
N ASN A 449 31.31 32.48 -18.26
CA ASN A 449 30.10 33.01 -18.93
C ASN A 449 30.06 32.62 -20.41
N SER A 450 31.18 32.78 -21.12
CA SER A 450 31.27 32.44 -22.54
C SER A 450 31.01 30.94 -22.80
N ILE A 451 31.54 30.07 -21.93
CA ILE A 451 31.34 28.63 -22.03
C ILE A 451 29.89 28.24 -21.71
N LEU A 452 29.30 28.77 -20.64
CA LEU A 452 27.92 28.51 -20.28
C LEU A 452 26.97 28.83 -21.43
N ARG A 453 27.12 29.99 -22.05
CA ARG A 453 26.29 30.42 -23.17
C ARG A 453 26.47 29.52 -24.41
N SER A 454 27.66 29.02 -24.66
CA SER A 454 27.94 28.12 -25.80
C SER A 454 27.37 26.71 -25.60
N ARG A 455 27.24 26.25 -24.37
CA ARG A 455 26.85 24.89 -24.01
C ARG A 455 25.37 24.76 -23.62
N LEU A 456 24.74 25.82 -23.13
CA LEU A 456 23.34 25.89 -22.71
C LEU A 456 22.56 26.87 -23.60
N PRO A 457 22.36 26.58 -24.91
CA PRO A 457 21.60 27.45 -25.79
C PRO A 457 20.14 27.48 -25.33
N GLY A 458 19.61 28.69 -25.13
CA GLY A 458 18.22 28.90 -24.73
C GLY A 458 18.01 29.52 -23.33
N GLY A 459 19.07 29.87 -22.60
CA GLY A 459 18.95 30.58 -21.32
C GLY A 459 18.40 29.72 -20.18
N VAL A 460 18.75 28.45 -20.16
CA VAL A 460 18.13 27.46 -19.25
C VAL A 460 18.58 27.59 -17.79
N ALA A 461 19.69 28.30 -17.49
CA ALA A 461 20.10 28.49 -16.10
C ALA A 461 20.69 29.88 -15.88
N LEU A 462 20.15 30.61 -14.93
CA LEU A 462 20.73 31.81 -14.36
C LEU A 462 21.70 31.37 -13.25
N VAL A 463 22.98 31.77 -13.34
CA VAL A 463 23.96 31.41 -12.34
C VAL A 463 24.50 32.69 -11.68
N THR A 464 24.35 32.77 -10.35
CA THR A 464 25.04 33.78 -9.56
C THR A 464 26.36 33.22 -9.05
N ALA A 465 27.41 34.02 -9.01
CA ALA A 465 28.71 33.59 -8.51
C ALA A 465 29.53 34.74 -7.93
N PHE A 466 30.06 34.52 -6.74
CA PHE A 466 31.12 35.31 -6.15
C PHE A 466 32.42 34.51 -6.17
N LEU A 467 33.44 35.06 -6.80
CA LEU A 467 34.78 34.48 -6.82
C LEU A 467 35.77 35.49 -6.23
N ALA A 468 36.48 35.03 -5.18
CA ALA A 468 37.59 35.78 -4.59
C ALA A 468 38.90 34.99 -4.68
N ILE A 469 40.02 35.72 -4.86
CA ILE A 469 41.37 35.19 -4.78
C ILE A 469 42.15 35.99 -3.75
N VAL A 470 42.62 35.32 -2.71
CA VAL A 470 43.40 35.89 -1.64
C VAL A 470 44.89 35.57 -1.87
N ASP A 471 45.71 36.60 -2.03
CA ASP A 471 47.12 36.46 -2.31
C ASP A 471 47.92 37.39 -1.36
N GLY A 472 48.61 36.81 -0.39
CA GLY A 472 49.20 37.58 0.72
C GLY A 472 48.13 38.31 1.56
N ASP A 473 48.21 39.61 1.63
CA ASP A 473 47.24 40.51 2.32
C ASP A 473 46.25 41.18 1.37
N THR A 474 46.09 40.66 0.16
CA THR A 474 45.26 41.25 -0.88
C THR A 474 44.14 40.29 -1.26
N LEU A 475 42.88 40.74 -1.18
CA LEU A 475 41.72 40.04 -1.68
C LEU A 475 41.23 40.70 -2.97
N ARG A 476 41.31 39.97 -4.08
CA ARG A 476 40.74 40.35 -5.37
C ARG A 476 39.43 39.56 -5.59
N TYR A 477 38.38 40.24 -6.02
CA TYR A 477 37.08 39.56 -6.25
C TYR A 477 36.35 40.06 -7.49
N ALA A 478 35.47 39.22 -7.99
CA ALA A 478 34.41 39.59 -8.91
C ALA A 478 33.11 38.94 -8.43
N ASN A 479 31.99 39.66 -8.56
CA ASN A 479 30.68 39.20 -8.12
C ASN A 479 29.69 39.30 -9.29
N ALA A 480 29.31 38.16 -9.82
CA ALA A 480 28.36 37.98 -10.91
C ALA A 480 26.91 37.86 -10.38
N GLY A 481 26.36 38.97 -9.86
CA GLY A 481 24.98 39.01 -9.41
C GLY A 481 24.66 38.20 -8.14
N HIS A 482 25.67 37.72 -7.42
CA HIS A 482 25.48 36.97 -6.18
C HIS A 482 25.24 37.85 -4.98
N VAL A 483 24.63 37.32 -3.91
CA VAL A 483 24.45 38.00 -2.62
C VAL A 483 25.79 38.60 -2.20
N PRO A 484 25.85 39.92 -1.84
CA PRO A 484 27.10 40.57 -1.47
C PRO A 484 27.76 39.91 -0.25
N PRO A 485 28.94 39.31 -0.37
CA PRO A 485 29.69 38.84 0.80
C PRO A 485 30.09 40.01 1.70
N ILE A 486 30.42 39.70 2.94
CA ILE A 486 30.70 40.68 4.00
C ILE A 486 32.15 40.52 4.44
N VAL A 487 32.90 41.62 4.52
CA VAL A 487 34.19 41.67 5.17
C VAL A 487 34.09 42.45 6.46
N VAL A 488 34.59 41.90 7.55
CA VAL A 488 34.63 42.54 8.88
C VAL A 488 36.06 42.57 9.39
N GLY A 489 36.55 43.79 9.68
CA GLY A 489 37.82 44.03 10.33
C GLY A 489 37.67 44.22 11.85
N PRO A 490 38.76 44.14 12.62
CA PRO A 490 38.76 44.38 14.06
C PRO A 490 38.23 45.77 14.41
N GLY A 491 37.06 45.86 15.07
CA GLY A 491 36.44 47.11 15.49
C GLY A 491 35.87 47.98 14.34
N ALA A 492 35.82 47.45 13.12
CA ALA A 492 35.28 48.13 11.95
C ALA A 492 33.81 47.70 11.67
N ALA A 493 33.07 48.60 11.06
CA ALA A 493 31.75 48.25 10.53
C ALA A 493 31.87 47.22 9.39
N PRO A 494 30.90 46.29 9.22
CA PRO A 494 30.91 45.35 8.13
C PRO A 494 30.85 46.06 6.78
N VAL A 495 31.67 45.57 5.84
CA VAL A 495 31.73 46.08 4.47
C VAL A 495 31.17 45.06 3.53
N GLU A 496 30.06 45.34 2.85
CA GLU A 496 29.51 44.51 1.80
C GLU A 496 30.35 44.61 0.52
N LEU A 497 30.63 43.49 -0.11
CA LEU A 497 31.33 43.42 -1.39
C LEU A 497 30.30 43.42 -2.54
N PRO A 498 30.04 44.59 -3.17
CA PRO A 498 28.95 44.74 -4.13
C PRO A 498 29.15 43.89 -5.40
N THR A 499 28.06 43.65 -6.11
CA THR A 499 28.10 43.03 -7.44
C THR A 499 28.97 43.83 -8.41
N THR A 500 29.72 43.15 -9.25
CA THR A 500 30.61 43.73 -10.25
C THR A 500 30.19 43.39 -11.70
N GLY A 501 29.15 42.60 -11.84
CA GLY A 501 28.56 42.23 -13.12
C GLY A 501 27.19 41.57 -12.95
N LEU A 502 26.52 41.25 -14.06
CA LEU A 502 25.27 40.51 -14.08
C LEU A 502 25.52 39.04 -13.82
N PRO A 503 24.50 38.26 -13.42
CA PRO A 503 24.61 36.81 -13.36
C PRO A 503 25.18 36.20 -14.64
N LEU A 504 25.89 35.06 -14.52
CA LEU A 504 26.40 34.29 -15.65
C LEU A 504 25.25 33.74 -16.49
N GLY A 505 25.45 33.63 -17.78
CA GLY A 505 24.45 33.14 -18.73
C GLY A 505 23.52 34.20 -19.31
N VAL A 506 23.48 35.41 -18.76
CA VAL A 506 22.49 36.45 -19.15
C VAL A 506 22.93 37.29 -20.35
N HIS A 507 24.19 37.69 -20.48
CA HIS A 507 24.63 38.64 -21.51
C HIS A 507 25.96 38.27 -22.16
N ASP A 508 26.10 38.52 -23.48
CA ASP A 508 27.31 38.20 -24.26
C ASP A 508 28.42 39.25 -24.19
N GLU A 509 28.07 40.50 -24.02
CA GLU A 509 28.99 41.63 -24.31
C GLU A 509 29.52 42.35 -23.09
N ARG A 510 29.13 41.98 -21.87
CA ARG A 510 29.59 42.65 -20.65
C ARG A 510 30.72 41.86 -19.99
N ARG A 511 31.86 42.55 -19.78
CA ARG A 511 32.98 42.04 -19.00
C ARG A 511 32.72 42.27 -17.53
N PHE A 512 33.05 41.29 -16.69
CA PHE A 512 33.03 41.45 -15.24
C PHE A 512 34.12 42.44 -14.84
N GLN A 513 33.83 43.24 -13.81
CA GLN A 513 34.84 44.10 -13.20
C GLN A 513 35.45 43.41 -12.00
N GLN A 514 36.75 43.57 -11.81
CA GLN A 514 37.44 43.13 -10.62
C GLN A 514 37.61 44.26 -9.65
N ARG A 515 37.41 43.98 -8.35
CA ARG A 515 37.76 44.88 -7.25
C ARG A 515 38.81 44.24 -6.38
N GLU A 516 39.51 45.09 -5.64
CA GLU A 516 40.60 44.69 -4.78
C GLU A 516 40.49 45.44 -3.45
N LEU A 517 40.79 44.74 -2.35
CA LEU A 517 40.89 45.32 -1.01
C LEU A 517 41.98 44.65 -0.22
N ARG A 518 42.46 45.33 0.82
CA ARG A 518 43.36 44.71 1.78
C ARG A 518 42.58 43.70 2.62
N PHE A 519 43.20 42.52 2.88
CA PHE A 519 42.61 41.44 3.66
C PHE A 519 43.73 40.74 4.45
N GLY A 520 43.95 41.23 5.66
CA GLY A 520 45.04 40.81 6.52
C GLY A 520 44.57 40.13 7.80
N PRO A 521 45.54 39.80 8.70
CA PRO A 521 45.24 39.17 9.97
C PRO A 521 44.17 39.90 10.78
N GLY A 522 43.19 39.17 11.31
CA GLY A 522 42.10 39.68 12.09
C GLY A 522 40.87 40.10 11.26
N GLU A 523 40.96 40.21 9.95
CA GLU A 523 39.80 40.42 9.07
C GLU A 523 39.13 39.09 8.74
N LEU A 524 37.82 39.12 8.52
CA LEU A 524 37.00 37.96 8.21
C LEU A 524 36.16 38.22 6.96
N LEU A 525 36.27 37.32 5.98
CA LEU A 525 35.32 37.23 4.85
C LEU A 525 34.21 36.27 5.22
N PHE A 526 32.96 36.70 5.07
CA PHE A 526 31.76 35.86 5.21
C PHE A 526 30.98 35.90 3.90
N ALA A 527 30.70 34.77 3.31
CA ALA A 527 29.95 34.62 2.08
C ALA A 527 28.88 33.51 2.25
N SER A 528 27.68 33.73 1.77
CA SER A 528 26.59 32.76 1.83
C SER A 528 25.73 32.79 0.58
N THR A 529 25.07 31.69 0.29
CA THR A 529 24.00 31.65 -0.69
C THR A 529 22.75 32.31 -0.16
N ASP A 530 21.77 32.57 -1.04
CA ASP A 530 20.54 33.31 -0.72
C ASP A 530 19.61 32.55 0.24
N GLY A 531 19.70 31.22 0.32
CA GLY A 531 18.94 30.42 1.27
C GLY A 531 19.10 30.85 2.73
N LEU A 532 20.27 31.41 3.12
CA LEU A 532 20.47 32.02 4.44
C LEU A 532 19.63 33.32 4.60
N ASN A 533 19.71 34.21 3.62
CA ASN A 533 19.09 35.55 3.70
C ASN A 533 17.59 35.50 3.41
N GLU A 534 17.15 34.55 2.60
CA GLU A 534 15.76 34.36 2.20
C GLU A 534 14.96 33.48 3.17
N ALA A 535 15.57 33.03 4.26
CA ALA A 535 14.85 32.36 5.36
C ALA A 535 13.66 33.26 5.79
N ARG A 536 12.43 32.69 5.70
CA ARG A 536 11.19 33.47 5.77
C ARG A 536 10.33 33.09 6.98
N ARG A 537 9.92 34.08 7.75
CA ARG A 537 8.97 33.96 8.85
C ARG A 537 7.82 34.94 8.66
N ASP A 538 6.59 34.46 8.58
CA ASP A 538 5.37 35.30 8.43
C ASP A 538 5.43 36.30 7.27
N GLY A 539 6.13 35.93 6.17
CA GLY A 539 6.34 36.80 5.01
C GLY A 539 7.55 37.72 5.10
N GLU A 540 8.21 37.85 6.26
CA GLU A 540 9.41 38.63 6.46
C GLU A 540 10.67 37.79 6.25
N LEU A 541 11.62 38.29 5.44
CA LEU A 541 12.93 37.69 5.21
C LEU A 541 13.86 37.94 6.40
N LEU A 542 14.78 37.00 6.69
CA LEU A 542 15.89 37.26 7.60
C LEU A 542 16.70 38.47 7.12
N GLY A 543 17.05 38.49 5.85
CA GLY A 543 17.63 39.63 5.15
C GLY A 543 19.11 39.89 5.44
N GLN A 544 19.78 40.48 4.45
CA GLN A 544 21.22 40.73 4.48
C GLN A 544 21.67 41.59 5.69
N GLN A 545 20.88 42.56 6.08
CA GLN A 545 21.26 43.46 7.19
C GLN A 545 21.35 42.75 8.55
N ARG A 546 20.44 41.82 8.83
CA ARG A 546 20.50 41.02 10.07
C ARG A 546 21.65 40.08 10.07
N VAL A 547 21.95 39.44 8.91
CA VAL A 547 23.13 38.59 8.76
C VAL A 547 24.40 39.40 8.96
N ALA A 548 24.52 40.58 8.35
CA ALA A 548 25.68 41.46 8.52
C ALA A 548 25.87 41.90 9.98
N ALA A 549 24.79 42.23 10.68
CA ALA A 549 24.83 42.58 12.10
C ALA A 549 25.31 41.43 12.97
N LEU A 550 24.78 40.21 12.74
CA LEU A 550 25.18 38.97 13.44
C LEU A 550 26.67 38.68 13.25
N VAL A 551 27.13 38.77 11.99
CA VAL A 551 28.54 38.52 11.64
C VAL A 551 29.44 39.57 12.32
N ALA A 552 29.09 40.87 12.27
CA ALA A 552 29.88 41.92 12.87
C ALA A 552 29.98 41.79 14.41
N GLU A 553 28.90 41.37 15.07
CA GLU A 553 28.85 41.18 16.51
C GLU A 553 29.81 40.07 16.99
N HIS A 554 29.90 39.01 16.21
CA HIS A 554 30.59 37.78 16.66
C HIS A 554 31.93 37.51 15.96
N ALA A 555 32.26 38.28 14.89
CA ALA A 555 33.49 38.04 14.11
C ALA A 555 34.76 38.12 14.92
N ALA A 556 34.83 38.90 16.00
CA ALA A 556 36.05 39.04 16.82
C ALA A 556 36.21 37.91 17.87
N THR A 557 35.11 37.26 18.26
CA THR A 557 35.08 36.35 19.41
C THR A 557 34.98 34.88 19.02
N LEU A 558 34.35 34.56 17.90
CA LEU A 558 34.14 33.20 17.42
C LEU A 558 35.20 32.80 16.37
N THR A 559 35.50 31.54 16.30
CA THR A 559 36.20 30.95 15.15
C THR A 559 35.31 31.03 13.90
N PRO A 560 35.88 30.97 12.68
CA PRO A 560 35.09 30.95 11.45
C PRO A 560 34.09 29.80 11.44
N GLN A 561 34.40 28.62 11.97
CA GLN A 561 33.50 27.48 12.03
C GLN A 561 32.31 27.73 12.99
N GLU A 562 32.59 28.22 14.20
CA GLU A 562 31.53 28.57 15.16
C GLU A 562 30.61 29.67 14.61
N LEU A 563 31.17 30.62 13.84
CA LEU A 563 30.39 31.70 13.27
C LEU A 563 29.42 31.23 12.16
N VAL A 564 29.86 30.35 11.27
CA VAL A 564 28.98 29.79 10.22
C VAL A 564 27.88 28.91 10.81
N GLU A 565 28.22 28.14 11.86
CA GLU A 565 27.24 27.33 12.60
C GLU A 565 26.21 28.21 13.33
N LEU A 566 26.66 29.32 13.94
CA LEU A 566 25.76 30.29 14.56
C LEU A 566 24.82 30.95 13.54
N ALA A 567 25.37 31.33 12.37
CA ALA A 567 24.56 31.95 11.32
C ALA A 567 23.50 31.00 10.78
N TYR A 568 23.85 29.75 10.56
CA TYR A 568 22.92 28.70 10.17
C TYR A 568 21.86 28.45 11.25
N ALA A 569 22.27 28.27 12.51
CA ALA A 569 21.34 28.09 13.63
C ALA A 569 20.38 29.27 13.79
N HIS A 570 20.83 30.51 13.50
CA HIS A 570 19.98 31.69 13.51
C HIS A 570 18.92 31.67 12.43
N ALA A 571 19.24 31.19 11.22
CA ALA A 571 18.25 31.00 10.13
C ALA A 571 17.22 29.92 10.47
N VAL A 572 17.67 28.78 11.04
CA VAL A 572 16.77 27.70 11.49
C VAL A 572 15.87 28.15 12.63
N ALA A 573 16.37 29.00 13.55
CA ALA A 573 15.55 29.59 14.61
C ALA A 573 14.58 30.65 14.07
N TRP A 574 14.94 31.33 12.96
CA TRP A 574 14.08 32.32 12.31
C TRP A 574 12.87 31.68 11.63
N THR A 575 13.05 30.55 10.96
CA THR A 575 11.97 29.83 10.26
C THR A 575 11.94 28.35 10.62
N PRO A 576 10.74 27.74 10.85
CA PRO A 576 10.64 26.32 11.12
C PRO A 576 11.01 25.43 9.91
N GLN A 577 11.04 26.01 8.70
CA GLN A 577 11.35 25.28 7.47
C GLN A 577 12.09 26.20 6.49
N LEU A 578 13.35 25.89 6.23
CA LEU A 578 14.11 26.50 5.14
C LEU A 578 13.52 26.04 3.80
N THR A 579 13.47 26.93 2.82
CA THR A 579 12.88 26.69 1.49
C THR A 579 13.93 26.50 0.41
N ASP A 580 15.19 26.86 0.69
CA ASP A 580 16.32 26.70 -0.22
C ASP A 580 17.58 26.21 0.49
N ASP A 581 18.52 25.66 -0.29
CA ASP A 581 19.80 25.18 0.20
C ASP A 581 20.60 26.33 0.83
N VAL A 582 21.46 26.00 1.78
CA VAL A 582 22.29 26.99 2.48
C VAL A 582 23.74 26.57 2.44
N ALA A 583 24.56 27.33 1.73
CA ALA A 583 26.00 27.24 1.81
C ALA A 583 26.57 28.51 2.45
N ILE A 584 27.45 28.36 3.44
CA ILE A 584 28.10 29.46 4.16
C ILE A 584 29.60 29.19 4.25
N ILE A 585 30.39 30.19 3.89
CA ILE A 585 31.85 30.15 4.03
C ILE A 585 32.31 31.35 4.88
N ALA A 586 33.14 31.08 5.86
CA ALA A 586 33.84 32.12 6.58
C ALA A 586 35.37 31.85 6.53
N LEU A 587 36.13 32.86 6.12
CA LEU A 587 37.59 32.76 5.98
C LEU A 587 38.26 33.85 6.75
N ARG A 588 39.32 33.54 7.52
CA ARG A 588 40.14 34.48 8.28
C ARG A 588 41.63 34.19 8.08
N PRO A 589 42.46 35.16 7.66
CA PRO A 589 43.91 35.04 7.73
C PRO A 589 44.38 34.90 9.20
N ARG A 590 45.35 34.00 9.43
CA ARG A 590 45.94 33.77 10.77
C ARG A 590 47.08 34.70 11.07
#